data_a58ac68d5eb63f27fdeb79ef4a4939e9
#
_entry.id   a58ac68d5eb63f27fdeb79ef4a4939e9
#
_cell.length_a   1.000
_cell.length_b   1.000
_cell.length_c   1.000
_cell.angle_alpha   90.00
_cell.angle_beta   90.00
_cell.angle_gamma   90.00
#
_symmetry.space_group_name_H-M   'P 1'
#
loop_
_entity.id
_entity.type
_entity.pdbx_description
1 polymer ?
#
loop_
_entity_poly.entity_id
_entity_poly.type
_entity_poly.pdbx_seq_one_letter_code
_entity_poly.pdbx_strand_id
1 'polypeptide(L)'
;MSELNDLTTLPLPVRFERVARRDRRRRLVLVGSALVVALLVGAVGAWHPLLSAASRQSATIYGPSASSLDPAVQSDAGSAQVVSQLFESLTGIDSAARVQPALASSWDTTNGGKKVVFHLRSGLVFSDGSALKASDVVNSWMRVLSPTSPSQLASLLDGVVGARAYRDGSGPKSAVGIRATSDTDVEVDMSAAASDFPAIVSSPTLAVVPSGLDSNPKYLRAGSFVGSGAYVVSADNSSETTLTANKRYWAGTPAIDTIHLVSSPGANGIVDEFQAGNLDYTPISSGDATWIAYDKVLGPSLRLEPSPSIEYYGFNTTKAPFNDVHVRRAFAAGIDWSRVVALQSAPGVVSATGMVPAGVPNHGSGDFGPVFDLATAKSELAAAGFPGGSGFPAVTMITSGGDNGQLEGAIIHQLHDNLGIDITFRAEDWTTYNDQLLSNPPAFWEMDWVADYPGANDFLGLLLGTGQPNNFGRWSDATFDGAISEALSSTDAAAVQKAFDQAQSIVKDQAPVIPISYGSGYALAAKGLLGALPNSQGLVRYAGLSWASGS
;
A
#
# COMPACT_ATOMS: atom_id res chain seq x y z
N MET A 1 -55.28 -32.64 11.92
CA MET A 1 -56.38 -32.69 10.93
C MET A 1 -56.20 -31.48 10.07
N SER A 2 -55.70 -31.79 8.96
CA SER A 2 -55.99 -31.45 7.55
C SER A 2 -55.82 -29.95 7.28
N GLU A 3 -55.05 -29.50 6.33
CA GLU A 3 -54.79 -29.99 4.98
C GLU A 3 -53.41 -29.52 4.47
N LEU A 4 -52.62 -30.45 4.06
CA LEU A 4 -51.55 -30.31 3.06
C LEU A 4 -52.16 -30.89 1.77
N ASN A 5 -52.22 -30.10 0.73
CA ASN A 5 -52.14 -30.48 -0.69
C ASN A 5 -52.61 -29.31 -1.54
N ASP A 6 -51.72 -28.68 -2.28
CA ASP A 6 -51.78 -28.70 -3.74
C ASP A 6 -50.68 -27.79 -4.33
N LEU A 7 -49.60 -28.39 -4.79
CA LEU A 7 -48.59 -27.76 -5.64
C LEU A 7 -48.28 -28.70 -6.80
N THR A 8 -49.21 -28.81 -7.74
CA THR A 8 -48.93 -29.37 -9.07
C THR A 8 -49.75 -28.62 -10.08
N THR A 9 -49.12 -27.72 -10.82
CA THR A 9 -49.33 -27.45 -12.25
C THR A 9 -48.55 -26.21 -12.70
N LEU A 10 -47.37 -26.44 -13.25
CA LEU A 10 -46.73 -25.48 -14.17
C LEU A 10 -46.88 -26.03 -15.60
N PRO A 11 -47.33 -25.27 -16.59
CA PRO A 11 -47.47 -25.74 -17.97
C PRO A 11 -46.11 -25.74 -18.70
N LEU A 12 -45.88 -26.82 -19.46
CA LEU A 12 -44.77 -27.07 -20.33
C LEU A 12 -44.77 -26.20 -21.61
N PRO A 13 -43.65 -26.11 -22.35
CA PRO A 13 -43.37 -25.05 -23.31
C PRO A 13 -44.04 -25.24 -24.68
N VAL A 14 -44.29 -24.12 -25.33
CA VAL A 14 -44.84 -24.01 -26.68
C VAL A 14 -43.86 -24.51 -27.74
N ARG A 15 -44.28 -25.50 -28.53
CA ARG A 15 -43.62 -26.03 -29.73
C ARG A 15 -43.71 -25.01 -30.87
N PHE A 16 -42.58 -24.60 -31.43
CA PHE A 16 -42.55 -23.92 -32.72
C PHE A 16 -42.57 -24.94 -33.87
N GLU A 17 -43.64 -24.95 -34.64
CA GLU A 17 -43.70 -25.70 -35.89
C GLU A 17 -43.04 -24.91 -37.04
N ARG A 18 -42.31 -25.66 -37.86
CA ARG A 18 -41.62 -25.19 -39.06
C ARG A 18 -42.63 -24.80 -40.15
N VAL A 19 -42.44 -23.61 -40.71
CA VAL A 19 -42.96 -23.27 -42.05
C VAL A 19 -41.83 -23.41 -43.05
N ALA A 20 -41.89 -24.46 -43.87
CA ALA A 20 -41.08 -24.62 -45.07
C ALA A 20 -41.95 -24.35 -46.27
N ARG A 21 -41.54 -23.41 -47.14
CA ARG A 21 -41.57 -23.49 -48.61
C ARG A 21 -41.54 -22.13 -49.30
N ARG A 22 -40.67 -22.14 -50.32
CA ARG A 22 -40.53 -21.21 -51.46
C ARG A 22 -39.40 -20.17 -51.33
N ASP A 23 -38.23 -20.47 -52.00
CA ASP A 23 -37.87 -19.81 -53.26
C ASP A 23 -36.58 -20.38 -53.90
N ARG A 24 -36.75 -21.21 -54.95
CA ARG A 24 -35.65 -21.78 -55.70
C ARG A 24 -35.09 -20.81 -56.77
N ARG A 25 -35.63 -19.62 -56.95
CA ARG A 25 -35.19 -18.66 -57.99
C ARG A 25 -34.26 -17.54 -57.52
N ARG A 26 -34.07 -17.37 -56.20
CA ARG A 26 -33.15 -16.37 -55.64
C ARG A 26 -31.71 -16.90 -55.37
N ARG A 27 -31.49 -18.20 -55.52
CA ARG A 27 -30.16 -18.81 -55.21
C ARG A 27 -29.13 -18.67 -56.32
N LEU A 28 -29.48 -18.39 -57.56
CA LEU A 28 -28.56 -18.26 -58.67
C LEU A 28 -27.97 -16.84 -58.87
N VAL A 29 -28.59 -15.81 -58.30
CA VAL A 29 -28.05 -14.43 -58.31
C VAL A 29 -27.13 -14.18 -57.14
N LEU A 30 -27.31 -14.85 -55.99
CA LEU A 30 -26.47 -14.70 -54.80
C LEU A 30 -25.13 -15.44 -54.87
N VAL A 31 -24.98 -16.49 -55.70
CA VAL A 31 -23.71 -17.23 -55.86
C VAL A 31 -22.76 -16.47 -56.75
N GLY A 32 -23.23 -15.74 -57.76
CA GLY A 32 -22.38 -14.90 -58.64
C GLY A 32 -21.82 -13.68 -57.93
N SER A 33 -22.58 -13.07 -57.03
CA SER A 33 -22.15 -11.92 -56.22
C SER A 33 -21.18 -12.30 -55.10
N ALA A 34 -21.30 -13.50 -54.54
CA ALA A 34 -20.41 -13.98 -53.48
C ALA A 34 -18.99 -14.32 -54.02
N LEU A 35 -18.87 -14.79 -55.26
CA LEU A 35 -17.58 -15.09 -55.92
C LEU A 35 -16.81 -13.82 -56.32
N VAL A 36 -17.50 -12.77 -56.73
CA VAL A 36 -16.85 -11.47 -57.03
C VAL A 36 -16.40 -10.75 -55.75
N VAL A 37 -17.16 -10.83 -54.66
CA VAL A 37 -16.77 -10.29 -53.35
C VAL A 37 -15.63 -11.09 -52.75
N ALA A 38 -15.60 -12.42 -52.92
CA ALA A 38 -14.51 -13.26 -52.41
C ALA A 38 -13.18 -13.03 -53.21
N LEU A 39 -13.25 -12.72 -54.51
CA LEU A 39 -12.08 -12.38 -55.30
C LEU A 39 -11.57 -10.94 -55.06
N LEU A 40 -12.46 -10.00 -54.70
CA LEU A 40 -12.07 -8.65 -54.30
C LEU A 40 -11.50 -8.63 -52.88
N VAL A 41 -12.03 -9.43 -51.96
CA VAL A 41 -11.46 -9.58 -50.61
C VAL A 41 -10.15 -10.36 -50.62
N GLY A 42 -9.97 -11.33 -51.53
CA GLY A 42 -8.72 -12.05 -51.72
C GLY A 42 -7.61 -11.20 -52.36
N ALA A 43 -7.95 -10.25 -53.24
CA ALA A 43 -6.98 -9.34 -53.88
C ALA A 43 -6.58 -8.16 -52.97
N VAL A 44 -7.44 -7.75 -52.04
CA VAL A 44 -7.13 -6.75 -51.01
C VAL A 44 -6.33 -7.39 -49.85
N GLY A 45 -6.57 -8.71 -49.55
CA GLY A 45 -5.84 -9.43 -48.51
C GLY A 45 -4.39 -9.78 -48.85
N ALA A 46 -3.99 -9.74 -50.17
CA ALA A 46 -2.61 -10.04 -50.59
C ALA A 46 -1.68 -8.82 -50.66
N TRP A 47 -2.19 -7.63 -50.38
CA TRP A 47 -1.43 -6.38 -50.38
C TRP A 47 -1.53 -5.57 -49.10
N HIS A 48 -1.84 -6.23 -47.97
CA HIS A 48 -1.48 -5.63 -46.69
C HIS A 48 0.01 -5.90 -46.47
N PRO A 49 0.88 -4.85 -46.54
CA PRO A 49 2.13 -4.93 -45.83
C PRO A 49 1.77 -5.32 -44.41
N LEU A 50 2.57 -6.18 -43.79
CA LEU A 50 2.53 -6.48 -42.36
C LEU A 50 2.38 -5.13 -41.62
N LEU A 51 1.15 -4.66 -41.45
CA LEU A 51 0.84 -3.69 -40.42
C LEU A 51 1.14 -4.44 -39.14
N SER A 52 2.35 -4.23 -38.65
CA SER A 52 2.69 -4.45 -37.26
C SER A 52 1.48 -3.98 -36.49
N ALA A 53 0.77 -4.86 -35.84
CA ALA A 53 -0.35 -4.45 -34.99
C ALA A 53 0.23 -3.34 -34.11
N ALA A 54 -0.22 -2.11 -34.31
CA ALA A 54 0.26 -0.98 -33.53
C ALA A 54 -0.05 -1.36 -32.09
N SER A 55 0.98 -1.56 -31.28
CA SER A 55 0.80 -1.85 -29.87
C SER A 55 -0.06 -0.73 -29.29
N ARG A 56 -1.11 -1.09 -28.57
CA ARG A 56 -1.98 -0.11 -27.89
C ARG A 56 -1.09 0.80 -27.02
N GLN A 57 -1.14 2.10 -27.26
CA GLN A 57 -0.26 3.08 -26.60
C GLN A 57 -0.96 3.86 -25.49
N SER A 58 -2.19 3.51 -25.17
CA SER A 58 -2.94 4.14 -24.07
C SER A 58 -3.49 3.10 -23.10
N ALA A 59 -3.72 3.52 -21.86
CA ALA A 59 -4.42 2.75 -20.85
C ALA A 59 -5.38 3.66 -20.08
N THR A 60 -6.58 3.13 -19.75
CA THR A 60 -7.57 3.78 -18.90
C THR A 60 -7.51 3.13 -17.53
N ILE A 61 -7.17 3.91 -16.52
CA ILE A 61 -6.95 3.45 -15.16
C ILE A 61 -7.91 4.18 -14.23
N TYR A 62 -8.66 3.43 -13.43
CA TYR A 62 -9.41 4.00 -12.32
C TYR A 62 -8.48 4.17 -11.11
N GLY A 63 -8.56 5.33 -10.49
CA GLY A 63 -7.90 5.63 -9.22
C GLY A 63 -8.60 6.76 -8.49
N PRO A 64 -8.49 6.85 -7.16
CA PRO A 64 -9.05 7.97 -6.42
C PRO A 64 -8.48 9.28 -6.96
N SER A 65 -9.30 10.33 -6.97
CA SER A 65 -8.85 11.67 -7.38
C SER A 65 -7.74 12.15 -6.46
N ALA A 66 -6.69 12.73 -7.05
CA ALA A 66 -5.65 13.38 -6.29
C ALA A 66 -6.18 14.69 -5.68
N SER A 67 -6.05 14.85 -4.36
CA SER A 67 -6.37 16.11 -3.69
C SER A 67 -5.32 17.18 -3.99
N SER A 68 -4.08 16.77 -4.29
CA SER A 68 -2.97 17.63 -4.66
C SER A 68 -2.00 16.92 -5.61
N LEU A 69 -1.46 17.67 -6.58
CA LEU A 69 -0.34 17.26 -7.42
C LEU A 69 1.02 17.71 -6.86
N ASP A 70 1.04 18.45 -5.74
CA ASP A 70 2.27 18.89 -5.10
C ASP A 70 2.75 17.85 -4.09
N PRO A 71 3.97 17.28 -4.25
CA PRO A 71 4.54 16.31 -3.32
C PRO A 71 4.52 16.75 -1.86
N ALA A 72 4.83 18.03 -1.59
CA ALA A 72 4.89 18.55 -0.23
C ALA A 72 3.52 18.72 0.43
N VAL A 73 2.44 18.76 -0.34
CA VAL A 73 1.07 19.02 0.16
C VAL A 73 0.24 17.73 0.22
N GLN A 74 0.58 16.76 -0.62
CA GLN A 74 -0.14 15.48 -0.70
C GLN A 74 -0.05 14.71 0.63
N SER A 75 -1.14 14.04 1.01
CA SER A 75 -1.22 13.23 2.24
C SER A 75 -2.20 12.05 2.12
N ASP A 76 -2.67 11.77 0.91
CA ASP A 76 -3.60 10.68 0.63
C ASP A 76 -3.07 9.73 -0.47
N ALA A 77 -3.56 8.49 -0.48
CA ALA A 77 -3.09 7.47 -1.41
C ALA A 77 -3.34 7.82 -2.88
N GLY A 78 -4.44 8.52 -3.21
CA GLY A 78 -4.73 8.96 -4.57
C GLY A 78 -3.72 9.98 -5.06
N SER A 79 -3.43 10.99 -4.24
CA SER A 79 -2.38 11.97 -4.53
C SER A 79 -1.01 11.32 -4.64
N ALA A 80 -0.64 10.41 -3.71
CA ALA A 80 0.63 9.69 -3.75
C ALA A 80 0.78 8.88 -5.05
N GLN A 81 -0.28 8.18 -5.48
CA GLN A 81 -0.30 7.41 -6.73
C GLN A 81 -0.03 8.31 -7.96
N VAL A 82 -0.68 9.47 -8.05
CA VAL A 82 -0.49 10.40 -9.18
C VAL A 82 0.85 11.09 -9.11
N VAL A 83 1.22 11.63 -7.94
CA VAL A 83 2.51 12.31 -7.70
C VAL A 83 3.69 11.41 -8.06
N SER A 84 3.63 10.11 -7.76
CA SER A 84 4.69 9.15 -8.08
C SER A 84 4.90 8.93 -9.59
N GLN A 85 3.97 9.34 -10.46
CA GLN A 85 4.15 9.31 -11.91
C GLN A 85 4.75 10.62 -12.44
N LEU A 86 4.46 11.73 -11.75
CA LEU A 86 4.77 13.10 -12.18
C LEU A 86 6.13 13.57 -11.67
N PHE A 87 6.55 13.07 -10.51
CA PHE A 87 7.81 13.42 -9.87
C PHE A 87 8.55 12.17 -9.42
N GLU A 88 9.86 12.24 -9.42
CA GLU A 88 10.73 11.14 -9.04
C GLU A 88 11.46 11.47 -7.73
N SER A 89 11.60 10.46 -6.88
CA SER A 89 12.37 10.51 -5.64
C SER A 89 13.84 10.12 -5.88
N LEU A 90 14.69 10.25 -4.87
CA LEU A 90 16.10 9.85 -4.99
C LEU A 90 16.26 8.34 -5.16
N THR A 91 15.43 7.59 -4.46
CA THR A 91 15.34 6.13 -4.53
C THR A 91 13.93 5.72 -4.92
N GLY A 92 13.77 4.51 -5.38
CA GLY A 92 12.47 3.88 -5.65
C GLY A 92 12.36 2.55 -4.92
N ILE A 93 11.19 1.93 -4.97
CA ILE A 93 10.92 0.61 -4.40
C ILE A 93 10.46 -0.31 -5.50
N ASP A 94 11.08 -1.50 -5.59
CA ASP A 94 10.62 -2.54 -6.53
C ASP A 94 9.46 -3.37 -5.93
N SER A 95 8.92 -4.30 -6.73
CA SER A 95 7.83 -5.18 -6.31
C SER A 95 8.22 -6.16 -5.19
N ALA A 96 9.51 -6.32 -4.93
CA ALA A 96 10.04 -7.12 -3.82
C ALA A 96 10.38 -6.26 -2.60
N ALA A 97 9.83 -5.06 -2.49
CA ALA A 97 10.05 -4.08 -1.42
C ALA A 97 11.52 -3.65 -1.23
N ARG A 98 12.38 -3.86 -2.22
CA ARG A 98 13.79 -3.50 -2.12
C ARG A 98 14.01 -2.08 -2.63
N VAL A 99 14.82 -1.32 -1.89
CA VAL A 99 15.25 0.02 -2.31
C VAL A 99 16.08 -0.06 -3.57
N GLN A 100 15.71 0.72 -4.56
CA GLN A 100 16.37 0.79 -5.87
C GLN A 100 16.87 2.21 -6.15
N PRO A 101 17.99 2.36 -6.88
CA PRO A 101 18.41 3.64 -7.40
C PRO A 101 17.35 4.25 -8.34
N ALA A 102 16.98 5.54 -8.11
CA ALA A 102 16.11 6.32 -9.00
C ALA A 102 16.87 7.57 -9.49
N LEU A 103 16.55 8.79 -9.04
CA LEU A 103 17.36 9.96 -9.37
C LEU A 103 18.79 9.85 -8.84
N ALA A 104 18.98 9.27 -7.64
CA ALA A 104 20.30 8.87 -7.19
C ALA A 104 20.72 7.57 -7.90
N SER A 105 21.96 7.52 -8.40
CA SER A 105 22.57 6.30 -8.94
C SER A 105 23.11 5.38 -7.84
N SER A 106 23.48 5.95 -6.71
CA SER A 106 24.00 5.26 -5.52
C SER A 106 23.93 6.18 -4.31
N TRP A 107 24.21 5.63 -3.14
CA TRP A 107 24.38 6.37 -1.89
C TRP A 107 25.39 5.69 -0.99
N ASP A 108 26.05 6.48 -0.15
CA ASP A 108 26.96 6.02 0.89
C ASP A 108 26.39 6.34 2.26
N THR A 109 26.39 5.35 3.16
CA THR A 109 26.02 5.54 4.57
C THR A 109 27.26 5.38 5.42
N THR A 110 27.63 6.43 6.16
CA THR A 110 28.85 6.50 6.94
C THR A 110 28.60 7.00 8.36
N ASN A 111 29.63 7.13 9.15
CA ASN A 111 29.56 7.61 10.54
C ASN A 111 28.55 6.84 11.40
N GLY A 112 28.56 5.48 11.28
CA GLY A 112 27.64 4.63 12.03
C GLY A 112 26.16 4.94 11.72
N GLY A 113 25.81 5.16 10.46
CA GLY A 113 24.44 5.47 10.02
C GLY A 113 24.00 6.93 10.20
N LYS A 114 24.90 7.82 10.67
CA LYS A 114 24.57 9.23 10.95
C LYS A 114 24.87 10.19 9.80
N LYS A 115 25.37 9.70 8.69
CA LYS A 115 25.60 10.50 7.48
C LYS A 115 25.24 9.67 6.26
N VAL A 116 24.40 10.23 5.39
CA VAL A 116 24.06 9.64 4.09
C VAL A 116 24.43 10.63 2.99
N VAL A 117 25.11 10.17 1.95
CA VAL A 117 25.43 10.96 0.76
C VAL A 117 24.79 10.28 -0.44
N PHE A 118 23.89 10.97 -1.11
CA PHE A 118 23.27 10.51 -2.34
C PHE A 118 23.99 11.09 -3.55
N HIS A 119 24.35 10.22 -4.51
CA HIS A 119 25.00 10.59 -5.77
C HIS A 119 23.98 10.58 -6.90
N LEU A 120 23.56 11.76 -7.36
CA LEU A 120 22.62 11.88 -8.47
C LEU A 120 23.22 11.39 -9.79
N ARG A 121 22.40 10.90 -10.68
CA ARG A 121 22.78 10.59 -12.05
C ARG A 121 23.25 11.87 -12.76
N SER A 122 24.21 11.73 -13.65
CA SER A 122 24.62 12.86 -14.50
C SER A 122 23.57 13.17 -15.58
N GLY A 123 23.42 14.45 -15.92
CA GLY A 123 22.56 14.87 -17.02
C GLY A 123 21.06 14.77 -16.75
N LEU A 124 20.62 14.71 -15.50
CA LEU A 124 19.21 14.77 -15.15
C LEU A 124 18.58 16.08 -15.58
N VAL A 125 17.36 15.98 -16.14
CA VAL A 125 16.57 17.14 -16.55
C VAL A 125 15.11 16.96 -16.15
N PHE A 126 14.43 18.07 -15.93
CA PHE A 126 12.97 18.11 -15.84
C PHE A 126 12.32 17.94 -17.23
N SER A 127 11.01 17.78 -17.27
CA SER A 127 10.25 17.55 -18.50
C SER A 127 10.33 18.71 -19.51
N ASP A 128 10.61 19.94 -19.07
CA ASP A 128 10.85 21.10 -19.92
C ASP A 128 12.28 21.18 -20.46
N GLY A 129 13.20 20.33 -19.97
CA GLY A 129 14.60 20.28 -20.35
C GLY A 129 15.53 21.12 -19.45
N SER A 130 15.02 21.81 -18.45
CA SER A 130 15.85 22.46 -17.43
C SER A 130 16.63 21.43 -16.60
N ALA A 131 17.86 21.75 -16.20
CA ALA A 131 18.71 20.84 -15.44
C ALA A 131 18.13 20.58 -14.05
N LEU A 132 18.12 19.30 -13.62
CA LEU A 132 17.81 18.89 -12.27
C LEU A 132 19.12 18.66 -11.50
N LYS A 133 19.28 19.33 -10.37
CA LYS A 133 20.51 19.35 -9.56
C LYS A 133 20.24 18.97 -8.10
N ALA A 134 21.29 18.71 -7.36
CA ALA A 134 21.24 18.47 -5.91
C ALA A 134 20.57 19.62 -5.13
N SER A 135 20.69 20.86 -5.60
CA SER A 135 19.98 22.01 -5.03
C SER A 135 18.46 21.90 -5.12
N ASP A 136 17.93 21.25 -6.18
CA ASP A 136 16.48 21.04 -6.31
C ASP A 136 15.97 20.03 -5.30
N VAL A 137 16.77 18.99 -4.98
CA VAL A 137 16.48 18.04 -3.90
C VAL A 137 16.40 18.78 -2.55
N VAL A 138 17.42 19.56 -2.23
CA VAL A 138 17.46 20.34 -0.98
C VAL A 138 16.23 21.27 -0.89
N ASN A 139 15.92 21.98 -1.98
CA ASN A 139 14.76 22.87 -2.01
C ASN A 139 13.44 22.09 -1.82
N SER A 140 13.29 20.93 -2.48
CA SER A 140 12.09 20.09 -2.36
C SER A 140 11.87 19.63 -0.93
N TRP A 141 12.91 19.13 -0.27
CA TRP A 141 12.80 18.65 1.12
C TRP A 141 12.62 19.79 2.13
N MET A 142 13.22 20.94 1.87
CA MET A 142 13.00 22.14 2.70
C MET A 142 11.57 22.71 2.57
N ARG A 143 10.87 22.44 1.45
CA ARG A 143 9.44 22.76 1.31
C ARG A 143 8.59 21.86 2.20
N VAL A 144 8.89 20.55 2.25
CA VAL A 144 8.23 19.59 3.15
C VAL A 144 8.35 20.03 4.62
N LEU A 145 9.50 20.59 5.00
CA LEU A 145 9.80 21.09 6.35
C LEU A 145 9.37 22.54 6.59
N SER A 146 8.64 23.20 5.67
CA SER A 146 8.32 24.62 5.79
C SER A 146 7.57 24.94 7.09
N PRO A 147 8.08 25.85 7.95
CA PRO A 147 7.42 26.17 9.21
C PRO A 147 6.08 26.93 9.04
N THR A 148 5.85 27.49 7.86
CA THR A 148 4.61 28.23 7.55
C THR A 148 3.53 27.32 6.95
N SER A 149 3.91 26.21 6.36
CA SER A 149 3.01 25.22 5.77
C SER A 149 3.74 23.87 5.71
N PRO A 150 3.98 23.21 6.84
CA PRO A 150 4.65 21.94 6.85
C PRO A 150 3.75 20.86 6.20
N SER A 151 4.39 19.92 5.50
CA SER A 151 3.71 18.72 5.04
C SER A 151 3.14 17.92 6.23
N GLN A 152 2.00 17.27 6.04
CA GLN A 152 1.48 16.32 7.02
C GLN A 152 2.45 15.13 7.23
N LEU A 153 3.27 14.81 6.20
CA LEU A 153 4.29 13.77 6.23
C LEU A 153 5.72 14.31 6.51
N ALA A 154 5.82 15.54 7.04
CA ALA A 154 7.12 16.14 7.36
C ALA A 154 7.92 15.35 8.41
N SER A 155 7.26 14.51 9.21
CA SER A 155 7.88 13.60 10.18
C SER A 155 8.84 12.58 9.54
N LEU A 156 8.70 12.28 8.25
CA LEU A 156 9.66 11.45 7.49
C LEU A 156 11.09 12.00 7.56
N LEU A 157 11.25 13.31 7.78
CA LEU A 157 12.56 13.96 7.91
C LEU A 157 12.95 14.27 9.36
N ASP A 158 12.19 13.85 10.37
CA ASP A 158 12.47 14.14 11.80
C ASP A 158 13.81 13.58 12.27
N GLY A 159 14.29 12.52 11.64
CA GLY A 159 15.62 11.96 11.88
C GLY A 159 16.77 12.85 11.41
N VAL A 160 16.54 13.83 10.56
CA VAL A 160 17.57 14.75 10.05
C VAL A 160 17.89 15.80 11.13
N VAL A 161 19.20 16.09 11.31
CA VAL A 161 19.66 17.12 12.24
C VAL A 161 18.93 18.44 11.98
N GLY A 162 18.33 19.04 13.01
CA GLY A 162 17.69 20.34 12.97
C GLY A 162 16.37 20.41 12.22
N ALA A 163 15.92 19.34 11.54
CA ALA A 163 14.70 19.36 10.72
C ALA A 163 13.45 19.64 11.56
N ARG A 164 13.28 18.94 12.69
CA ARG A 164 12.15 19.13 13.60
C ARG A 164 12.10 20.54 14.15
N ALA A 165 13.24 21.07 14.64
CA ALA A 165 13.31 22.42 15.18
C ALA A 165 12.95 23.48 14.11
N TYR A 166 13.40 23.30 12.88
CA TYR A 166 13.06 24.20 11.78
C TYR A 166 11.57 24.14 11.45
N ARG A 167 11.01 22.92 11.29
CA ARG A 167 9.57 22.71 11.04
C ARG A 167 8.69 23.38 12.12
N ASP A 168 9.06 23.23 13.38
CA ASP A 168 8.33 23.76 14.52
C ASP A 168 8.59 25.27 14.76
N GLY A 169 9.38 25.92 13.88
CA GLY A 169 9.72 27.36 13.96
C GLY A 169 10.67 27.72 15.09
N SER A 170 11.27 26.75 15.79
CA SER A 170 12.19 26.95 16.91
C SER A 170 13.67 26.97 16.52
N GLY A 171 14.00 26.59 15.27
CA GLY A 171 15.36 26.55 14.75
C GLY A 171 15.50 27.22 13.38
N PRO A 172 16.71 27.70 13.02
CA PRO A 172 16.93 28.34 11.72
C PRO A 172 17.07 27.29 10.60
N LYS A 173 16.69 27.66 9.37
CA LYS A 173 16.86 26.87 8.16
C LYS A 173 18.31 26.36 7.98
N SER A 174 19.30 27.17 8.31
CA SER A 174 20.73 26.85 8.19
C SER A 174 21.22 25.75 9.13
N ALA A 175 20.43 25.38 10.16
CA ALA A 175 20.75 24.30 11.08
C ALA A 175 20.28 22.94 10.58
N VAL A 176 19.48 22.89 9.48
CA VAL A 176 19.01 21.64 8.92
C VAL A 176 20.14 20.93 8.21
N GLY A 177 20.37 19.66 8.56
CA GLY A 177 21.47 18.83 8.07
C GLY A 177 21.27 18.30 6.65
N ILE A 178 20.72 19.08 5.72
CA ILE A 178 20.53 18.71 4.30
C ILE A 178 21.29 19.71 3.44
N ARG A 179 22.23 19.25 2.64
CA ARG A 179 23.11 20.12 1.84
C ARG A 179 23.38 19.56 0.46
N ALA A 180 23.38 20.42 -0.55
CA ALA A 180 24.00 20.13 -1.84
C ALA A 180 25.51 20.47 -1.74
N THR A 181 26.36 19.47 -1.82
CA THR A 181 27.82 19.65 -1.76
C THR A 181 28.45 19.81 -3.14
N SER A 182 27.71 19.39 -4.17
CA SER A 182 28.01 19.63 -5.58
C SER A 182 26.70 19.72 -6.38
N ASP A 183 26.77 19.82 -7.71
CA ASP A 183 25.57 19.74 -8.57
C ASP A 183 24.89 18.35 -8.53
N THR A 184 25.64 17.32 -8.09
CA THR A 184 25.19 15.92 -8.10
C THR A 184 25.19 15.24 -6.74
N ASP A 185 25.68 15.89 -5.68
CA ASP A 185 25.78 15.24 -4.39
C ASP A 185 24.90 15.94 -3.34
N VAL A 186 24.06 15.15 -2.68
CA VAL A 186 23.21 15.56 -1.55
C VAL A 186 23.72 14.87 -0.29
N GLU A 187 24.23 15.65 0.65
CA GLU A 187 24.67 15.18 1.96
C GLU A 187 23.58 15.40 3.01
N VAL A 188 23.33 14.39 3.83
CA VAL A 188 22.33 14.42 4.91
C VAL A 188 23.00 13.99 6.22
N ASP A 189 22.92 14.85 7.24
CA ASP A 189 23.34 14.51 8.61
C ASP A 189 22.13 14.08 9.43
N MET A 190 22.23 12.88 10.01
CA MET A 190 21.17 12.27 10.83
C MET A 190 21.47 12.50 12.33
N SER A 191 20.43 12.78 13.12
CA SER A 191 20.54 12.96 14.58
C SER A 191 20.85 11.65 15.32
N ALA A 192 20.38 10.53 14.76
CA ALA A 192 20.66 9.18 15.20
C ALA A 192 21.06 8.32 13.99
N ALA A 193 21.48 7.08 14.23
CA ALA A 193 21.69 6.13 13.15
C ALA A 193 20.38 5.86 12.38
N ALA A 194 20.45 5.88 11.05
CA ALA A 194 19.29 5.74 10.15
C ALA A 194 19.71 5.06 8.83
N SER A 195 20.13 3.81 8.90
CA SER A 195 20.48 3.03 7.70
C SER A 195 19.28 2.77 6.77
N ASP A 196 18.08 2.96 7.25
CA ASP A 196 16.80 2.91 6.51
C ASP A 196 16.45 4.22 5.78
N PHE A 197 17.19 5.30 5.99
CA PHE A 197 16.90 6.60 5.35
C PHE A 197 16.81 6.52 3.81
N PRO A 198 17.62 5.69 3.10
CA PRO A 198 17.40 5.46 1.67
C PRO A 198 16.02 4.88 1.31
N ALA A 199 15.38 4.12 2.20
CA ALA A 199 14.02 3.65 2.01
C ALA A 199 13.00 4.79 2.24
N ILE A 200 13.20 5.60 3.27
CA ILE A 200 12.34 6.75 3.59
C ILE A 200 12.28 7.75 2.42
N VAL A 201 13.41 8.04 1.78
CA VAL A 201 13.45 9.00 0.66
C VAL A 201 12.88 8.48 -0.65
N SER A 202 12.35 7.26 -0.68
CA SER A 202 11.53 6.76 -1.79
C SER A 202 10.09 7.28 -1.76
N SER A 203 9.66 7.86 -0.64
CA SER A 203 8.32 8.42 -0.49
C SER A 203 8.02 9.47 -1.56
N PRO A 204 6.82 9.45 -2.18
CA PRO A 204 6.39 10.48 -3.12
C PRO A 204 6.39 11.90 -2.54
N THR A 205 6.22 12.04 -1.22
CA THR A 205 6.33 13.33 -0.51
C THR A 205 7.71 13.97 -0.66
N LEU A 206 8.75 13.14 -0.77
CA LEU A 206 10.15 13.57 -0.90
C LEU A 206 10.64 13.62 -2.35
N ALA A 207 9.71 13.52 -3.31
CA ALA A 207 10.03 13.63 -4.73
C ALA A 207 10.52 15.04 -5.10
N VAL A 208 11.35 15.10 -6.15
CA VAL A 208 12.06 16.32 -6.54
C VAL A 208 11.24 17.16 -7.50
N VAL A 209 10.96 18.40 -7.09
CA VAL A 209 10.23 19.40 -7.87
C VAL A 209 11.18 20.51 -8.35
N PRO A 210 10.83 21.26 -9.42
CA PRO A 210 11.60 22.44 -9.83
C PRO A 210 11.69 23.48 -8.70
N SER A 211 12.87 24.04 -8.47
CA SER A 211 13.09 25.06 -7.41
C SER A 211 12.22 26.31 -7.55
N GLY A 212 11.68 26.57 -8.73
CA GLY A 212 10.77 27.68 -8.98
C GLY A 212 9.29 27.42 -8.69
N LEU A 213 8.91 26.23 -8.19
CA LEU A 213 7.50 25.84 -8.04
C LEU A 213 6.71 26.83 -7.16
N ASP A 214 7.25 27.24 -6.02
CA ASP A 214 6.55 28.18 -5.10
C ASP A 214 6.27 29.54 -5.73
N SER A 215 7.15 30.00 -6.63
CA SER A 215 6.97 31.26 -7.37
C SER A 215 6.20 31.09 -8.68
N ASN A 216 6.05 29.85 -9.17
CA ASN A 216 5.36 29.56 -10.42
C ASN A 216 4.45 28.33 -10.31
N PRO A 217 3.28 28.43 -9.65
CA PRO A 217 2.34 27.34 -9.46
C PRO A 217 1.77 26.79 -10.78
N LYS A 218 2.05 27.43 -11.93
CA LYS A 218 1.70 26.90 -13.26
C LYS A 218 2.41 25.59 -13.57
N TYR A 219 3.54 25.31 -12.92
CA TYR A 219 4.26 24.04 -13.07
C TYR A 219 3.43 22.81 -12.66
N LEU A 220 2.33 22.99 -11.94
CA LEU A 220 1.39 21.92 -11.59
C LEU A 220 0.13 21.89 -12.47
N ARG A 221 0.05 22.72 -13.51
CA ARG A 221 -1.14 22.81 -14.37
C ARG A 221 -0.95 22.09 -15.69
N ALA A 222 -2.01 21.48 -16.18
CA ALA A 222 -2.06 20.89 -17.52
C ALA A 222 -1.56 21.89 -18.59
N GLY A 223 -0.78 21.41 -19.54
CA GLY A 223 -0.19 22.20 -20.62
C GLY A 223 1.02 23.07 -20.24
N SER A 224 1.29 23.28 -18.95
CA SER A 224 2.51 23.96 -18.45
C SER A 224 3.21 23.17 -17.35
N PHE A 225 2.82 21.91 -17.18
CA PHE A 225 3.37 21.04 -16.16
C PHE A 225 4.86 20.78 -16.35
N VAL A 226 5.62 20.89 -15.26
CA VAL A 226 7.06 20.58 -15.23
C VAL A 226 7.33 19.60 -14.08
N GLY A 227 7.76 18.39 -14.42
CA GLY A 227 8.04 17.34 -13.45
C GLY A 227 9.32 16.59 -13.74
N SER A 228 9.78 15.83 -12.76
CA SER A 228 10.94 14.93 -12.86
C SER A 228 10.58 13.48 -13.18
N GLY A 229 9.28 13.14 -13.18
CA GLY A 229 8.77 11.78 -13.33
C GLY A 229 8.58 11.31 -14.76
N ALA A 230 8.03 10.11 -14.87
CA ALA A 230 7.82 9.40 -16.12
C ALA A 230 6.70 10.00 -16.99
N TYR A 231 5.79 10.75 -16.41
CA TYR A 231 4.65 11.37 -17.08
C TYR A 231 4.52 12.86 -16.73
N VAL A 232 3.77 13.57 -17.56
CA VAL A 232 3.36 14.97 -17.34
C VAL A 232 1.86 15.08 -17.49
N VAL A 233 1.23 16.03 -16.79
CA VAL A 233 -0.20 16.32 -16.94
C VAL A 233 -0.41 17.09 -18.23
N SER A 234 -1.12 16.49 -19.19
CA SER A 234 -1.45 17.12 -20.48
C SER A 234 -2.86 17.71 -20.51
N ALA A 235 -3.81 17.09 -19.80
CA ALA A 235 -5.16 17.61 -19.62
C ALA A 235 -5.67 17.21 -18.23
N ASP A 236 -6.58 18.02 -17.67
CA ASP A 236 -7.18 17.77 -16.37
C ASP A 236 -8.59 18.37 -16.33
N ASN A 237 -9.55 17.55 -15.92
CA ASN A 237 -10.94 17.97 -15.71
C ASN A 237 -11.51 17.25 -14.48
N SER A 238 -12.78 17.49 -14.15
CA SER A 238 -13.40 16.99 -12.92
C SER A 238 -13.56 15.46 -12.84
N SER A 239 -13.42 14.74 -13.94
CA SER A 239 -13.63 13.28 -14.01
C SER A 239 -12.42 12.50 -14.49
N GLU A 240 -11.48 13.18 -15.17
CA GLU A 240 -10.33 12.54 -15.80
C GLU A 240 -9.11 13.47 -15.79
N THR A 241 -7.96 12.91 -15.43
CA THR A 241 -6.64 13.52 -15.62
C THR A 241 -5.89 12.72 -16.68
N THR A 242 -5.48 13.38 -17.76
CA THR A 242 -4.70 12.75 -18.83
C THR A 242 -3.21 12.97 -18.59
N LEU A 243 -2.47 11.88 -18.47
CA LEU A 243 -1.00 11.88 -18.37
C LEU A 243 -0.38 11.49 -19.69
N THR A 244 0.64 12.22 -20.13
CA THR A 244 1.41 11.90 -21.35
C THR A 244 2.85 11.58 -20.98
N ALA A 245 3.44 10.59 -21.65
CA ALA A 245 4.80 10.13 -21.40
C ALA A 245 5.84 11.25 -21.52
N ASN A 246 6.68 11.40 -20.50
CA ASN A 246 7.82 12.32 -20.50
C ASN A 246 8.96 11.73 -21.32
N LYS A 247 9.19 12.27 -22.52
CA LYS A 247 10.26 11.82 -23.44
C LYS A 247 11.67 12.10 -22.93
N ARG A 248 11.80 12.89 -21.85
CA ARG A 248 13.09 13.21 -21.19
C ARG A 248 13.28 12.47 -19.87
N TYR A 249 12.38 11.52 -19.58
CA TYR A 249 12.50 10.74 -18.35
C TYR A 249 13.84 9.97 -18.32
N TRP A 250 14.53 10.02 -17.19
CA TRP A 250 15.89 9.48 -17.06
C TRP A 250 16.00 7.97 -17.34
N ALA A 251 14.95 7.20 -17.07
CA ALA A 251 14.93 5.75 -17.30
C ALA A 251 14.40 5.37 -18.69
N GLY A 252 14.19 6.35 -19.58
CA GLY A 252 13.67 6.16 -20.93
C GLY A 252 12.17 6.47 -21.03
N THR A 253 11.69 6.62 -22.24
CA THR A 253 10.28 6.91 -22.51
C THR A 253 9.41 5.71 -22.13
N PRO A 254 8.35 5.88 -21.33
CA PRO A 254 7.39 4.82 -21.03
C PRO A 254 6.80 4.16 -22.27
N ALA A 255 6.51 2.85 -22.20
CA ALA A 255 5.93 2.10 -23.31
C ALA A 255 4.47 2.48 -23.61
N ILE A 256 3.72 2.94 -22.60
CA ILE A 256 2.38 3.51 -22.76
C ILE A 256 2.52 5.02 -22.84
N ASP A 257 2.15 5.60 -23.98
CA ASP A 257 2.30 7.03 -24.22
C ASP A 257 1.27 7.87 -23.45
N THR A 258 0.05 7.37 -23.29
CA THR A 258 -1.05 8.09 -22.66
C THR A 258 -1.75 7.26 -21.60
N ILE A 259 -1.90 7.82 -20.41
CA ILE A 259 -2.71 7.25 -19.32
C ILE A 259 -3.91 8.17 -19.09
N HIS A 260 -5.10 7.60 -19.16
CA HIS A 260 -6.36 8.22 -18.77
C HIS A 260 -6.68 7.80 -17.34
N LEU A 261 -6.50 8.71 -16.39
CA LEU A 261 -6.86 8.50 -14.98
C LEU A 261 -8.29 8.94 -14.76
N VAL A 262 -9.17 7.98 -14.56
CA VAL A 262 -10.59 8.22 -14.30
C VAL A 262 -10.83 8.18 -12.80
N SER A 263 -11.39 9.25 -12.23
CA SER A 263 -11.65 9.38 -10.79
C SER A 263 -13.11 9.08 -10.39
N SER A 264 -13.99 8.94 -11.37
CA SER A 264 -15.39 8.56 -11.13
C SER A 264 -15.69 7.25 -11.87
N PRO A 265 -16.16 6.21 -11.14
CA PRO A 265 -16.45 4.91 -11.76
C PRO A 265 -17.79 4.99 -12.42
N GLY A 266 -18.29 5.66 -13.20
CA GLY A 266 -19.62 5.63 -13.84
C GLY A 266 -20.79 5.19 -12.91
N ALA A 267 -21.96 5.08 -13.45
CA ALA A 267 -23.18 4.79 -12.68
C ALA A 267 -23.24 3.33 -12.16
N ASN A 268 -22.51 2.41 -12.79
CA ASN A 268 -22.62 0.97 -12.52
C ASN A 268 -21.54 0.42 -11.56
N GLY A 269 -20.59 1.25 -11.18
CA GLY A 269 -19.46 0.84 -10.34
C GLY A 269 -18.23 0.36 -11.12
N ILE A 270 -17.10 0.26 -10.42
CA ILE A 270 -15.78 0.02 -11.04
C ILE A 270 -15.65 -1.37 -11.68
N VAL A 271 -16.24 -2.40 -11.07
CA VAL A 271 -16.17 -3.77 -11.59
C VAL A 271 -16.96 -3.89 -12.90
N ASP A 272 -18.15 -3.30 -12.98
CA ASP A 272 -18.96 -3.29 -14.19
C ASP A 272 -18.29 -2.50 -15.32
N GLU A 273 -17.69 -1.35 -15.01
CA GLU A 273 -16.92 -0.55 -15.98
C GLU A 273 -15.70 -1.30 -16.51
N PHE A 274 -15.00 -2.04 -15.64
CA PHE A 274 -13.93 -2.93 -16.07
C PHE A 274 -14.45 -4.06 -16.97
N GLN A 275 -15.55 -4.70 -16.60
CA GLN A 275 -16.14 -5.77 -17.39
C GLN A 275 -16.65 -5.28 -18.75
N ALA A 276 -17.13 -4.04 -18.82
CA ALA A 276 -17.53 -3.40 -20.07
C ALA A 276 -16.34 -3.02 -20.98
N GLY A 277 -15.09 -3.12 -20.47
CA GLY A 277 -13.87 -2.74 -21.19
C GLY A 277 -13.58 -1.25 -21.19
N ASN A 278 -14.24 -0.47 -20.33
CA ASN A 278 -14.01 0.96 -20.17
C ASN A 278 -12.79 1.26 -19.28
N LEU A 279 -12.34 0.28 -18.49
CA LEU A 279 -11.15 0.37 -17.64
C LEU A 279 -10.17 -0.76 -18.01
N ASP A 280 -8.90 -0.45 -18.03
CA ASP A 280 -7.81 -1.41 -18.23
C ASP A 280 -7.19 -1.89 -16.91
N TYR A 281 -7.29 -1.06 -15.88
CA TYR A 281 -6.82 -1.39 -14.53
C TYR A 281 -7.69 -0.65 -13.50
N THR A 282 -8.03 -1.35 -12.42
CA THR A 282 -8.71 -0.77 -11.28
C THR A 282 -8.37 -1.50 -9.98
N PRO A 283 -8.00 -0.79 -8.90
CA PRO A 283 -8.06 -1.34 -7.55
C PRO A 283 -9.51 -1.73 -7.22
N ILE A 284 -9.68 -2.78 -6.44
CA ILE A 284 -10.99 -3.25 -5.96
C ILE A 284 -10.95 -3.53 -4.47
N SER A 285 -12.12 -3.63 -3.85
CA SER A 285 -12.23 -3.98 -2.43
C SER A 285 -11.92 -5.46 -2.17
N SER A 286 -11.59 -5.81 -0.92
CA SER A 286 -11.46 -7.20 -0.47
C SER A 286 -12.77 -7.98 -0.65
N GLY A 287 -13.91 -7.32 -0.43
CA GLY A 287 -15.23 -7.90 -0.67
C GLY A 287 -15.46 -8.28 -2.12
N ASP A 288 -15.09 -7.39 -3.07
CA ASP A 288 -15.15 -7.70 -4.50
C ASP A 288 -14.18 -8.82 -4.87
N ALA A 289 -12.96 -8.77 -4.38
CA ALA A 289 -11.96 -9.81 -4.64
C ALA A 289 -12.43 -11.20 -4.18
N THR A 290 -13.17 -11.27 -3.08
CA THR A 290 -13.66 -12.52 -2.50
C THR A 290 -14.59 -13.27 -3.46
N TRP A 291 -15.54 -12.61 -4.09
CA TRP A 291 -16.44 -13.29 -5.05
C TRP A 291 -15.82 -13.41 -6.44
N ILE A 292 -15.03 -12.41 -6.88
CA ILE A 292 -14.35 -12.41 -8.18
C ILE A 292 -13.37 -13.57 -8.29
N ALA A 293 -12.69 -13.96 -7.21
CA ALA A 293 -11.78 -15.10 -7.19
C ALA A 293 -12.44 -16.42 -7.68
N TYR A 294 -13.75 -16.54 -7.53
CA TYR A 294 -14.54 -17.70 -7.98
C TYR A 294 -15.27 -17.44 -9.32
N ASP A 295 -15.25 -16.21 -9.84
CA ASP A 295 -15.90 -15.87 -11.11
C ASP A 295 -15.06 -16.37 -12.31
N LYS A 296 -15.70 -17.04 -13.26
CA LYS A 296 -15.01 -17.62 -14.42
C LYS A 296 -14.57 -16.60 -15.46
N VAL A 297 -15.19 -15.42 -15.47
CA VAL A 297 -14.92 -14.36 -16.45
C VAL A 297 -13.92 -13.37 -15.89
N LEU A 298 -14.16 -12.86 -14.68
CA LEU A 298 -13.33 -11.85 -14.02
C LEU A 298 -12.13 -12.44 -13.27
N GLY A 299 -12.24 -13.65 -12.71
CA GLY A 299 -11.18 -14.28 -11.95
C GLY A 299 -9.80 -14.29 -12.65
N PRO A 300 -9.69 -14.57 -13.96
CA PRO A 300 -8.42 -14.48 -14.68
C PRO A 300 -7.80 -13.07 -14.73
N SER A 301 -8.60 -12.02 -14.52
CA SER A 301 -8.16 -10.63 -14.46
C SER A 301 -7.79 -10.17 -13.06
N LEU A 302 -8.15 -10.93 -12.03
CA LEU A 302 -7.83 -10.60 -10.64
C LEU A 302 -6.31 -10.63 -10.43
N ARG A 303 -5.81 -9.61 -9.75
CA ARG A 303 -4.43 -9.51 -9.28
C ARG A 303 -4.47 -9.42 -7.75
N LEU A 304 -3.64 -10.25 -7.14
CA LEU A 304 -3.42 -10.29 -5.70
C LEU A 304 -1.96 -9.97 -5.46
N GLU A 305 -1.71 -8.96 -4.66
CA GLU A 305 -0.35 -8.57 -4.30
C GLU A 305 -0.24 -8.50 -2.78
N PRO A 306 0.79 -9.07 -2.18
CA PRO A 306 1.06 -8.88 -0.77
C PRO A 306 1.13 -7.39 -0.44
N SER A 307 0.32 -6.93 0.50
CA SER A 307 0.41 -5.58 1.03
C SER A 307 1.45 -5.54 2.14
N PRO A 308 2.31 -4.53 2.22
CA PRO A 308 3.17 -4.32 3.38
C PRO A 308 2.32 -3.75 4.53
N SER A 309 1.34 -4.49 4.95
CA SER A 309 0.42 -4.13 6.01
C SER A 309 0.26 -5.26 7.00
N ILE A 310 -0.02 -4.87 8.24
CA ILE A 310 -0.25 -5.79 9.33
C ILE A 310 -1.47 -5.34 10.13
N GLU A 311 -2.35 -6.28 10.41
CA GLU A 311 -3.37 -6.16 11.43
C GLU A 311 -2.83 -6.71 12.74
N TYR A 312 -3.00 -6.00 13.83
CA TYR A 312 -2.53 -6.42 15.15
C TYR A 312 -3.43 -5.89 16.26
N TYR A 313 -3.54 -6.66 17.33
CA TYR A 313 -4.17 -6.21 18.56
C TYR A 313 -3.11 -5.74 19.55
N GLY A 314 -3.41 -4.69 20.31
CA GLY A 314 -2.47 -4.10 21.24
C GLY A 314 -3.06 -3.87 22.62
N PHE A 315 -2.16 -3.78 23.60
CA PHE A 315 -2.48 -3.58 24.99
C PHE A 315 -1.90 -2.26 25.50
N ASN A 316 -2.66 -1.54 26.31
CA ASN A 316 -2.10 -0.43 27.07
C ASN A 316 -1.33 -0.99 28.27
N THR A 317 -0.01 -1.07 28.13
CA THR A 317 0.88 -1.69 29.13
C THR A 317 1.03 -0.87 30.41
N THR A 318 0.45 0.31 30.49
CA THR A 318 0.41 1.15 31.70
C THR A 318 -0.85 0.96 32.51
N LYS A 319 -1.83 0.19 32.01
CA LYS A 319 -3.14 -0.02 32.64
C LYS A 319 -3.32 -1.49 33.05
N ALA A 320 -3.85 -1.70 34.26
CA ALA A 320 -4.31 -3.02 34.66
C ALA A 320 -5.48 -3.48 33.76
N PRO A 321 -5.58 -4.77 33.43
CA PRO A 321 -4.69 -5.86 33.82
C PRO A 321 -3.45 -6.03 32.90
N PHE A 322 -3.34 -5.27 31.80
CA PHE A 322 -2.33 -5.46 30.76
C PHE A 322 -0.95 -4.83 31.08
N ASN A 323 -0.81 -4.19 32.23
CA ASN A 323 0.51 -3.85 32.78
C ASN A 323 1.28 -5.10 33.25
N ASP A 324 0.60 -6.23 33.44
CA ASP A 324 1.21 -7.53 33.70
C ASP A 324 1.48 -8.29 32.40
N VAL A 325 2.73 -8.69 32.17
CA VAL A 325 3.16 -9.45 31.00
C VAL A 325 2.48 -10.82 30.93
N HIS A 326 2.21 -11.44 32.08
CA HIS A 326 1.56 -12.74 32.15
C HIS A 326 0.12 -12.68 31.59
N VAL A 327 -0.61 -11.59 31.83
CA VAL A 327 -1.93 -11.37 31.21
C VAL A 327 -1.82 -11.27 29.70
N ARG A 328 -0.87 -10.49 29.18
CA ARG A 328 -0.69 -10.32 27.74
C ARG A 328 -0.32 -11.64 27.05
N ARG A 329 0.59 -12.43 27.66
CA ARG A 329 0.95 -13.77 27.16
C ARG A 329 -0.23 -14.74 27.20
N ALA A 330 -1.07 -14.67 28.25
CA ALA A 330 -2.28 -15.48 28.34
C ALA A 330 -3.23 -15.18 27.18
N PHE A 331 -3.42 -13.93 26.80
CA PHE A 331 -4.22 -13.52 25.65
C PHE A 331 -3.60 -13.98 24.32
N ALA A 332 -2.28 -13.82 24.16
CA ALA A 332 -1.58 -14.24 22.97
C ALA A 332 -1.68 -15.75 22.71
N ALA A 333 -1.54 -16.57 23.78
CA ALA A 333 -1.58 -18.02 23.68
C ALA A 333 -2.99 -18.64 23.85
N GLY A 334 -3.95 -17.88 24.40
CA GLY A 334 -5.30 -18.38 24.71
C GLY A 334 -6.29 -18.30 23.57
N ILE A 335 -5.94 -17.62 22.48
CA ILE A 335 -6.78 -17.41 21.30
C ILE A 335 -6.13 -18.12 20.11
N ASP A 336 -6.89 -18.93 19.39
CA ASP A 336 -6.47 -19.50 18.11
C ASP A 336 -6.63 -18.44 17.01
N TRP A 337 -5.60 -17.63 16.87
CA TRP A 337 -5.56 -16.53 15.92
C TRP A 337 -5.68 -16.97 14.46
N SER A 338 -5.24 -18.19 14.13
CA SER A 338 -5.39 -18.73 12.79
C SER A 338 -6.86 -18.92 12.41
N ARG A 339 -7.72 -19.28 13.36
CA ARG A 339 -9.17 -19.32 13.16
C ARG A 339 -9.79 -17.94 13.06
N VAL A 340 -9.28 -16.95 13.80
CA VAL A 340 -9.74 -15.56 13.68
C VAL A 340 -9.43 -15.04 12.28
N VAL A 341 -8.20 -15.23 11.79
CA VAL A 341 -7.80 -14.83 10.43
C VAL A 341 -8.66 -15.52 9.36
N ALA A 342 -8.98 -16.80 9.54
CA ALA A 342 -9.83 -17.53 8.59
C ALA A 342 -11.24 -16.94 8.43
N LEU A 343 -11.73 -16.18 9.41
CA LEU A 343 -13.04 -15.49 9.34
C LEU A 343 -13.00 -14.27 8.42
N GLN A 344 -11.83 -13.69 8.16
CA GLN A 344 -11.70 -12.54 7.25
C GLN A 344 -12.08 -12.90 5.81
N SER A 345 -11.96 -14.18 5.44
CA SER A 345 -12.40 -14.76 4.14
C SER A 345 -11.86 -14.07 2.89
N ALA A 346 -10.95 -13.11 3.01
CA ALA A 346 -10.39 -12.36 1.89
C ALA A 346 -9.23 -13.13 1.24
N PRO A 347 -9.19 -13.28 -0.09
CA PRO A 347 -8.12 -13.99 -0.77
C PRO A 347 -6.76 -13.31 -0.54
N GLY A 348 -5.71 -14.09 -0.26
CA GLY A 348 -4.35 -13.58 -0.06
C GLY A 348 -4.06 -13.05 1.35
N VAL A 349 -5.04 -12.89 2.23
CA VAL A 349 -4.80 -12.63 3.65
C VAL A 349 -4.23 -13.88 4.31
N VAL A 350 -3.13 -13.73 5.03
CA VAL A 350 -2.42 -14.84 5.68
C VAL A 350 -2.12 -14.49 7.14
N SER A 351 -2.05 -15.50 8.00
CA SER A 351 -1.65 -15.30 9.40
C SER A 351 -0.26 -14.70 9.49
N ALA A 352 -0.11 -13.71 10.37
CA ALA A 352 1.18 -13.06 10.60
C ALA A 352 2.16 -13.98 11.34
N THR A 353 3.39 -14.02 10.87
CA THR A 353 4.52 -14.72 11.51
C THR A 353 5.39 -13.79 12.34
N GLY A 354 4.97 -12.54 12.55
CA GLY A 354 5.65 -11.50 13.32
C GLY A 354 5.08 -10.13 12.99
N MET A 355 5.67 -9.08 13.54
CA MET A 355 5.25 -7.71 13.27
C MET A 355 5.61 -7.23 11.86
N VAL A 356 6.67 -7.74 11.26
CA VAL A 356 7.14 -7.32 9.94
C VAL A 356 6.49 -8.18 8.86
N PRO A 357 5.74 -7.61 7.90
CA PRO A 357 5.08 -8.38 6.85
C PRO A 357 6.04 -9.12 5.91
N ALA A 358 5.60 -10.26 5.40
CA ALA A 358 6.31 -10.99 4.36
C ALA A 358 6.55 -10.09 3.13
N GLY A 359 7.77 -10.13 2.58
CA GLY A 359 8.17 -9.27 1.47
C GLY A 359 8.76 -7.91 1.88
N VAL A 360 8.60 -7.48 3.13
CA VAL A 360 9.32 -6.33 3.67
C VAL A 360 10.77 -6.74 3.98
N PRO A 361 11.78 -5.93 3.61
CA PRO A 361 13.18 -6.19 3.97
C PRO A 361 13.34 -6.42 5.48
N ASN A 362 14.13 -7.41 5.83
CA ASN A 362 14.36 -7.84 7.20
C ASN A 362 13.12 -8.40 7.93
N HIS A 363 12.14 -8.91 7.18
CA HIS A 363 11.03 -9.69 7.74
C HIS A 363 11.50 -10.83 8.68
N GLY A 364 12.65 -11.43 8.37
CA GLY A 364 13.17 -12.57 9.12
C GLY A 364 12.65 -13.92 8.63
N SER A 365 13.34 -14.97 9.06
CA SER A 365 12.96 -16.36 8.75
C SER A 365 12.36 -17.08 9.96
N GLY A 366 12.32 -16.40 11.12
CA GLY A 366 11.75 -16.92 12.37
C GLY A 366 10.22 -16.84 12.38
N ASP A 367 9.59 -17.66 13.21
CA ASP A 367 8.18 -17.53 13.55
C ASP A 367 8.06 -16.75 14.86
N PHE A 368 7.78 -15.46 14.73
CA PHE A 368 7.58 -14.51 15.83
C PHE A 368 6.07 -14.24 16.08
N GLY A 369 5.18 -14.96 15.39
CA GLY A 369 3.74 -14.87 15.56
C GLY A 369 3.24 -15.51 16.87
N PRO A 370 1.98 -15.27 17.22
CA PRO A 370 1.34 -15.90 18.36
C PRO A 370 1.16 -17.40 18.12
N VAL A 371 1.39 -18.18 19.16
CA VAL A 371 1.19 -19.65 19.14
C VAL A 371 0.04 -20.00 20.07
N PHE A 372 -1.00 -20.63 19.53
CA PHE A 372 -2.09 -21.13 20.36
C PHE A 372 -1.62 -22.29 21.22
N ASP A 373 -1.56 -22.07 22.53
CA ASP A 373 -1.23 -23.07 23.54
C ASP A 373 -2.04 -22.83 24.81
N LEU A 374 -3.12 -23.57 24.94
CA LEU A 374 -4.05 -23.43 26.04
C LEU A 374 -3.43 -23.77 27.42
N ALA A 375 -2.46 -24.67 27.46
CA ALA A 375 -1.79 -25.02 28.71
C ALA A 375 -0.92 -23.84 29.18
N THR A 376 -0.13 -23.27 28.28
CA THR A 376 0.65 -22.05 28.54
C THR A 376 -0.25 -20.89 28.91
N ALA A 377 -1.34 -20.65 28.17
CA ALA A 377 -2.27 -19.55 28.43
C ALA A 377 -2.88 -19.61 29.85
N LYS A 378 -3.32 -20.78 30.26
CA LYS A 378 -3.87 -21.00 31.64
C LYS A 378 -2.80 -20.83 32.71
N SER A 379 -1.58 -21.28 32.47
CA SER A 379 -0.45 -21.11 33.39
C SER A 379 -0.08 -19.63 33.57
N GLU A 380 0.02 -18.88 32.44
CA GLU A 380 0.31 -17.46 32.48
C GLU A 380 -0.79 -16.67 33.19
N LEU A 381 -2.08 -16.98 32.92
CA LEU A 381 -3.19 -16.31 33.58
C LEU A 381 -3.22 -16.60 35.11
N ALA A 382 -2.87 -17.81 35.51
CA ALA A 382 -2.76 -18.17 36.92
C ALA A 382 -1.58 -17.46 37.61
N ALA A 383 -0.44 -17.29 36.90
CA ALA A 383 0.72 -16.53 37.38
C ALA A 383 0.39 -15.04 37.59
N ALA A 384 -0.51 -14.48 36.76
CA ALA A 384 -1.04 -13.14 36.93
C ALA A 384 -2.06 -13.00 38.08
N GLY A 385 -2.41 -14.09 38.75
CA GLY A 385 -3.36 -14.09 39.89
C GLY A 385 -4.83 -14.31 39.51
N PHE A 386 -5.12 -14.70 38.24
CA PHE A 386 -6.47 -14.93 37.72
C PHE A 386 -6.72 -16.38 37.29
N PRO A 387 -6.51 -17.40 38.13
CA PRO A 387 -6.66 -18.79 37.72
C PRO A 387 -8.08 -19.08 37.23
N GLY A 388 -8.20 -19.56 35.97
CA GLY A 388 -9.50 -19.82 35.34
C GLY A 388 -10.38 -18.58 35.18
N GLY A 389 -9.80 -17.40 35.07
CA GLY A 389 -10.49 -16.12 34.89
C GLY A 389 -11.04 -15.52 36.22
N SER A 390 -10.88 -16.22 37.32
CA SER A 390 -11.45 -15.76 38.62
C SER A 390 -10.88 -14.41 39.04
N GLY A 391 -11.76 -13.42 39.23
CA GLY A 391 -11.38 -12.07 39.66
C GLY A 391 -10.80 -11.20 38.54
N PHE A 392 -10.82 -11.65 37.26
CA PHE A 392 -10.36 -10.85 36.15
C PHE A 392 -11.21 -9.57 36.01
N PRO A 393 -10.61 -8.38 35.87
CA PRO A 393 -11.36 -7.13 35.83
C PRO A 393 -12.14 -6.99 34.53
N ALA A 394 -13.18 -6.15 34.53
CA ALA A 394 -13.92 -5.81 33.32
C ALA A 394 -13.02 -5.09 32.33
N VAL A 395 -12.96 -5.60 31.11
CA VAL A 395 -12.21 -5.05 29.98
C VAL A 395 -13.16 -4.82 28.80
N THR A 396 -13.00 -3.69 28.12
CA THR A 396 -13.65 -3.42 26.84
C THR A 396 -12.57 -3.38 25.77
N MET A 397 -12.70 -4.23 24.75
CA MET A 397 -11.95 -4.15 23.51
C MET A 397 -12.57 -3.05 22.65
N ILE A 398 -11.74 -2.15 22.14
CA ILE A 398 -12.20 -1.05 21.27
C ILE A 398 -11.47 -1.15 19.93
N THR A 399 -12.24 -1.07 18.84
CA THR A 399 -11.73 -1.12 17.47
C THR A 399 -12.27 0.04 16.65
N SER A 400 -11.70 0.27 15.48
CA SER A 400 -12.22 1.20 14.49
C SER A 400 -13.22 0.50 13.56
N GLY A 401 -14.17 1.27 13.03
CA GLY A 401 -15.04 0.81 11.95
C GLY A 401 -16.38 0.24 12.42
N GLY A 402 -17.22 -0.04 11.42
CA GLY A 402 -18.59 -0.48 11.61
C GLY A 402 -18.81 -1.92 11.19
N ASP A 403 -17.85 -2.78 11.42
CA ASP A 403 -17.99 -4.15 11.00
C ASP A 403 -18.95 -4.91 11.95
N ASN A 404 -19.29 -6.12 11.55
CA ASN A 404 -20.34 -6.92 12.19
C ASN A 404 -19.89 -7.52 13.54
N GLY A 405 -18.67 -7.22 13.99
CA GLY A 405 -18.09 -7.77 15.21
C GLY A 405 -17.83 -9.28 15.14
N GLN A 406 -17.60 -9.83 13.93
CA GLN A 406 -17.38 -11.27 13.77
C GLN A 406 -16.05 -11.73 14.34
N LEU A 407 -14.99 -10.97 14.09
CA LEU A 407 -13.64 -11.27 14.59
C LEU A 407 -13.60 -11.09 16.10
N GLU A 408 -14.12 -9.97 16.58
CA GLU A 408 -14.21 -9.63 18.00
C GLU A 408 -15.08 -10.63 18.74
N GLY A 409 -16.21 -11.03 18.16
CA GLY A 409 -17.07 -12.08 18.71
C GLY A 409 -16.35 -13.41 18.86
N ALA A 410 -15.52 -13.80 17.87
CA ALA A 410 -14.72 -15.02 17.96
C ALA A 410 -13.61 -14.92 19.01
N ILE A 411 -12.98 -13.75 19.17
CA ILE A 411 -11.99 -13.47 20.21
C ILE A 411 -12.63 -13.57 21.59
N ILE A 412 -13.75 -12.89 21.82
CA ILE A 412 -14.51 -12.88 23.08
C ILE A 412 -14.92 -14.30 23.45
N HIS A 413 -15.46 -15.05 22.50
CA HIS A 413 -15.91 -16.42 22.75
C HIS A 413 -14.76 -17.35 23.13
N GLN A 414 -13.61 -17.23 22.46
CA GLN A 414 -12.43 -18.03 22.80
C GLN A 414 -11.85 -17.64 24.17
N LEU A 415 -11.83 -16.36 24.55
CA LEU A 415 -11.39 -15.93 25.88
C LEU A 415 -12.30 -16.50 26.96
N HIS A 416 -13.62 -16.50 26.75
CA HIS A 416 -14.57 -17.12 27.67
C HIS A 416 -14.33 -18.63 27.80
N ASP A 417 -14.33 -19.37 26.69
CA ASP A 417 -14.25 -20.83 26.69
C ASP A 417 -12.89 -21.35 27.18
N ASN A 418 -11.82 -20.69 26.78
CA ASN A 418 -10.46 -21.15 27.03
C ASN A 418 -9.93 -20.70 28.41
N LEU A 419 -10.25 -19.48 28.81
CA LEU A 419 -9.66 -18.83 29.98
C LEU A 419 -10.67 -18.42 31.06
N GLY A 420 -11.97 -18.49 30.80
CA GLY A 420 -13.01 -18.03 31.70
C GLY A 420 -13.05 -16.51 31.87
N ILE A 421 -12.60 -15.79 30.84
CA ILE A 421 -12.54 -14.32 30.83
C ILE A 421 -13.68 -13.77 30.00
N ASP A 422 -14.49 -12.89 30.60
CA ASP A 422 -15.53 -12.14 29.93
C ASP A 422 -15.05 -10.71 29.62
N ILE A 423 -15.00 -10.34 28.35
CA ILE A 423 -14.76 -8.96 27.91
C ILE A 423 -15.91 -8.45 27.07
N THR A 424 -16.03 -7.14 26.96
CA THR A 424 -16.99 -6.48 26.07
C THR A 424 -16.28 -5.92 24.84
N PHE A 425 -17.05 -5.61 23.81
CA PHE A 425 -16.58 -5.02 22.55
C PHE A 425 -17.33 -3.73 22.25
N ARG A 426 -16.64 -2.76 21.66
CA ARG A 426 -17.22 -1.52 21.14
C ARG A 426 -16.43 -1.07 19.90
N ALA A 427 -17.13 -0.85 18.80
CA ALA A 427 -16.60 -0.17 17.62
C ALA A 427 -16.86 1.33 17.71
N GLU A 428 -15.90 2.14 17.24
CA GLU A 428 -16.01 3.60 17.20
C GLU A 428 -15.70 4.08 15.78
N ASP A 429 -16.17 5.29 15.44
CA ASP A 429 -15.74 5.93 14.21
C ASP A 429 -14.23 6.25 14.27
N TRP A 430 -13.57 6.25 13.09
CA TRP A 430 -12.12 6.41 13.00
C TRP A 430 -11.59 7.65 13.72
N THR A 431 -12.27 8.80 13.61
CA THR A 431 -11.80 10.05 14.21
C THR A 431 -11.77 9.95 15.73
N THR A 432 -12.87 9.49 16.34
CA THR A 432 -12.99 9.27 17.79
C THR A 432 -11.97 8.24 18.27
N TYR A 433 -11.84 7.13 17.53
CA TYR A 433 -10.93 6.05 17.86
C TYR A 433 -9.46 6.50 17.84
N ASN A 434 -9.04 7.15 16.77
CA ASN A 434 -7.68 7.66 16.60
C ASN A 434 -7.31 8.70 17.69
N ASP A 435 -8.25 9.60 18.02
CA ASP A 435 -8.05 10.57 19.11
C ASP A 435 -7.86 9.86 20.46
N GLN A 436 -8.57 8.76 20.72
CA GLN A 436 -8.38 7.96 21.92
C GLN A 436 -7.02 7.27 21.94
N LEU A 437 -6.60 6.64 20.84
CA LEU A 437 -5.29 5.99 20.74
C LEU A 437 -4.15 6.97 21.05
N LEU A 438 -4.23 8.18 20.54
CA LEU A 438 -3.21 9.21 20.74
C LEU A 438 -3.20 9.77 22.16
N SER A 439 -4.37 10.07 22.72
CA SER A 439 -4.49 10.80 24.00
C SER A 439 -4.57 9.88 25.22
N ASN A 440 -5.43 8.86 25.17
CA ASN A 440 -5.71 7.95 26.29
C ASN A 440 -6.08 6.55 25.78
N PRO A 441 -5.12 5.80 25.25
CA PRO A 441 -5.38 4.54 24.58
C PRO A 441 -6.20 3.57 25.44
N PRO A 442 -7.14 2.83 24.81
CA PRO A 442 -7.91 1.78 25.46
C PRO A 442 -7.00 0.72 26.09
N ALA A 443 -7.56 -0.09 26.99
CA ALA A 443 -6.80 -1.17 27.62
C ALA A 443 -6.46 -2.28 26.61
N PHE A 444 -7.40 -2.59 25.71
CA PHE A 444 -7.26 -3.56 24.62
C PHE A 444 -7.83 -2.94 23.34
N TRP A 445 -7.05 -2.90 22.27
CA TRP A 445 -7.35 -2.20 21.03
C TRP A 445 -6.83 -2.95 19.80
N GLU A 446 -7.31 -2.61 18.63
CA GLU A 446 -6.92 -3.16 17.33
C GLU A 446 -6.33 -2.06 16.44
N MET A 447 -5.46 -2.40 15.49
CA MET A 447 -4.91 -1.48 14.51
C MET A 447 -4.46 -2.22 13.26
N ASP A 448 -4.75 -1.58 12.12
CA ASP A 448 -4.11 -1.87 10.85
C ASP A 448 -3.00 -0.86 10.59
N TRP A 449 -1.83 -1.36 10.20
CA TRP A 449 -0.72 -0.51 9.77
C TRP A 449 -0.30 -0.84 8.35
N VAL A 450 -0.26 0.17 7.51
CA VAL A 450 0.32 0.10 6.16
C VAL A 450 1.65 0.84 6.20
N ALA A 451 2.70 0.25 5.65
CA ALA A 451 4.04 0.81 5.71
C ALA A 451 4.15 2.22 5.11
N ASP A 452 4.71 3.14 5.87
CA ASP A 452 5.13 4.46 5.37
C ASP A 452 6.33 4.34 4.41
N TYR A 453 7.18 3.33 4.67
CA TYR A 453 8.30 2.94 3.82
C TYR A 453 8.63 1.45 4.02
N PRO A 454 9.22 0.76 3.02
CA PRO A 454 9.49 -0.67 3.12
C PRO A 454 10.72 -0.96 3.98
N GLY A 455 10.53 -1.10 5.27
CA GLY A 455 11.58 -1.42 6.21
C GLY A 455 11.04 -2.01 7.51
N ALA A 456 11.78 -2.96 8.11
CA ALA A 456 11.35 -3.58 9.36
C ALA A 456 11.20 -2.57 10.51
N ASN A 457 11.96 -1.47 10.49
CA ASN A 457 11.86 -0.41 11.48
C ASN A 457 10.51 0.32 11.45
N ASP A 458 9.83 0.36 10.31
CA ASP A 458 8.48 0.92 10.16
C ASP A 458 7.44 0.19 11.03
N PHE A 459 7.61 -1.12 11.16
CA PHE A 459 6.72 -2.00 11.93
C PHE A 459 7.18 -2.24 13.36
N LEU A 460 8.44 -2.02 13.65
CA LEU A 460 9.03 -2.27 14.98
C LEU A 460 9.36 -0.97 15.69
N GLY A 461 10.37 -0.24 15.26
CA GLY A 461 10.84 0.96 15.95
C GLY A 461 9.81 2.08 15.98
N LEU A 462 9.09 2.34 14.86
CA LEU A 462 8.07 3.40 14.81
C LEU A 462 6.81 3.04 15.60
N LEU A 463 6.41 1.76 15.63
CA LEU A 463 5.18 1.33 16.31
C LEU A 463 5.37 0.99 17.79
N LEU A 464 6.56 0.51 18.17
CA LEU A 464 6.79 -0.07 19.50
C LEU A 464 7.96 0.55 20.27
N GLY A 465 8.79 1.39 19.64
CA GLY A 465 9.91 2.07 20.29
C GLY A 465 9.46 2.95 21.46
N THR A 466 10.25 3.00 22.51
CA THR A 466 9.92 3.80 23.71
C THR A 466 9.72 5.26 23.36
N GLY A 467 8.55 5.79 23.69
CA GLY A 467 8.20 7.19 23.49
C GLY A 467 7.82 7.57 22.04
N GLN A 468 7.75 6.61 21.12
CA GLN A 468 7.27 6.87 19.77
C GLN A 468 5.78 7.23 19.76
N PRO A 469 5.35 8.18 18.91
CA PRO A 469 3.94 8.61 18.85
C PRO A 469 2.97 7.47 18.53
N ASN A 470 3.38 6.53 17.67
CA ASN A 470 2.56 5.39 17.24
C ASN A 470 2.62 4.19 18.22
N ASN A 471 3.41 4.28 19.28
CA ASN A 471 3.40 3.29 20.37
C ASN A 471 2.19 3.53 21.27
N PHE A 472 1.00 3.22 20.75
CA PHE A 472 -0.27 3.46 21.46
C PHE A 472 -0.36 2.67 22.77
N GLY A 473 0.26 1.50 22.83
CA GLY A 473 0.34 0.68 24.04
C GLY A 473 1.20 1.25 25.17
N ARG A 474 1.96 2.33 24.90
CA ARG A 474 2.91 2.95 25.84
C ARG A 474 3.93 1.96 26.41
N TRP A 475 4.24 0.92 25.65
CA TRP A 475 5.22 -0.09 26.03
C TRP A 475 6.64 0.50 26.02
N SER A 476 7.50 -0.01 26.88
CA SER A 476 8.89 0.39 26.97
C SER A 476 9.75 -0.82 27.36
N ASP A 477 10.79 -1.09 26.55
CA ASP A 477 11.77 -2.13 26.79
C ASP A 477 13.13 -1.71 26.25
N ALA A 478 14.10 -1.53 27.16
CA ALA A 478 15.44 -1.04 26.78
C ALA A 478 16.22 -2.03 25.91
N THR A 479 15.92 -3.34 26.01
CA THR A 479 16.59 -4.36 25.19
C THR A 479 16.05 -4.32 23.76
N PHE A 480 14.73 -4.10 23.60
CA PHE A 480 14.11 -3.85 22.31
C PHE A 480 14.66 -2.58 21.64
N ASP A 481 14.67 -1.46 22.35
CA ASP A 481 15.21 -0.19 21.84
C ASP A 481 16.69 -0.32 21.44
N GLY A 482 17.48 -1.10 22.22
CA GLY A 482 18.85 -1.42 21.91
C GLY A 482 19.01 -2.22 20.61
N ALA A 483 18.16 -3.24 20.40
CA ALA A 483 18.16 -4.03 19.17
C ALA A 483 17.77 -3.18 17.93
N ILE A 484 16.77 -2.30 18.04
CA ILE A 484 16.42 -1.35 16.98
C ILE A 484 17.62 -0.42 16.67
N SER A 485 18.24 0.14 17.71
CA SER A 485 19.43 1.02 17.54
C SER A 485 20.59 0.29 16.87
N GLU A 486 20.84 -0.98 17.22
CA GLU A 486 21.86 -1.81 16.58
C GLU A 486 21.55 -2.03 15.09
N ALA A 487 20.30 -2.40 14.76
CA ALA A 487 19.87 -2.57 13.38
C ALA A 487 20.08 -1.30 12.53
N LEU A 488 19.67 -0.14 13.05
CA LEU A 488 19.75 1.13 12.32
C LEU A 488 21.19 1.68 12.20
N SER A 489 22.09 1.30 13.10
CA SER A 489 23.50 1.76 13.07
C SER A 489 24.44 0.86 12.26
N SER A 490 24.00 -0.35 11.89
CA SER A 490 24.82 -1.30 11.15
C SER A 490 24.67 -1.13 9.63
N THR A 491 25.76 -1.37 8.90
CA THR A 491 25.78 -1.52 7.44
C THR A 491 25.96 -2.98 7.01
N ASP A 492 26.18 -3.89 7.96
CA ASP A 492 26.25 -5.32 7.71
C ASP A 492 24.85 -5.94 7.69
N ALA A 493 24.44 -6.46 6.55
CA ALA A 493 23.08 -6.99 6.36
C ALA A 493 22.74 -8.15 7.31
N ALA A 494 23.70 -8.98 7.67
CA ALA A 494 23.46 -10.10 8.59
C ALA A 494 23.30 -9.60 10.04
N ALA A 495 24.07 -8.59 10.44
CA ALA A 495 23.91 -7.93 11.74
C ALA A 495 22.57 -7.20 11.84
N VAL A 496 22.15 -6.49 10.78
CA VAL A 496 20.85 -5.82 10.70
C VAL A 496 19.71 -6.83 10.86
N GLN A 497 19.75 -7.92 10.07
CA GLN A 497 18.73 -8.98 10.15
C GLN A 497 18.64 -9.57 11.55
N LYS A 498 19.80 -9.92 12.14
CA LYS A 498 19.87 -10.50 13.49
C LYS A 498 19.29 -9.56 14.55
N ALA A 499 19.55 -8.27 14.45
CA ALA A 499 19.04 -7.29 15.40
C ALA A 499 17.51 -7.13 15.29
N PHE A 500 16.95 -7.11 14.06
CA PHE A 500 15.49 -7.10 13.88
C PHE A 500 14.84 -8.42 14.32
N ASP A 501 15.46 -9.57 14.09
CA ASP A 501 14.97 -10.86 14.60
C ASP A 501 14.94 -10.88 16.13
N GLN A 502 15.96 -10.30 16.78
CA GLN A 502 15.97 -10.12 18.23
C GLN A 502 14.83 -9.21 18.70
N ALA A 503 14.61 -8.09 18.03
CA ALA A 503 13.50 -7.19 18.34
C ALA A 503 12.15 -7.90 18.23
N GLN A 504 11.91 -8.68 17.17
CA GLN A 504 10.67 -9.46 16.98
C GLN A 504 10.51 -10.55 18.08
N SER A 505 11.61 -11.21 18.47
CA SER A 505 11.59 -12.18 19.58
C SER A 505 11.16 -11.53 20.89
N ILE A 506 11.64 -10.33 21.20
CA ILE A 506 11.26 -9.59 22.39
C ILE A 506 9.77 -9.22 22.34
N VAL A 507 9.26 -8.78 21.18
CA VAL A 507 7.81 -8.51 21.01
C VAL A 507 6.99 -9.76 21.26
N LYS A 508 7.38 -10.91 20.69
CA LYS A 508 6.70 -12.20 20.95
C LYS A 508 6.69 -12.54 22.44
N ASP A 509 7.85 -12.41 23.11
CA ASP A 509 8.02 -12.79 24.50
C ASP A 509 7.29 -11.83 25.46
N GLN A 510 7.27 -10.54 25.18
CA GLN A 510 6.65 -9.52 26.03
C GLN A 510 5.18 -9.26 25.69
N ALA A 511 4.75 -9.69 24.49
CA ALA A 511 3.40 -9.52 23.97
C ALA A 511 2.79 -8.12 24.20
N PRO A 512 3.50 -7.00 23.89
CA PRO A 512 2.88 -5.68 23.98
C PRO A 512 1.78 -5.52 22.93
N VAL A 513 1.92 -6.22 21.81
CA VAL A 513 0.96 -6.39 20.71
C VAL A 513 0.94 -7.84 20.26
N ILE A 514 -0.10 -8.23 19.56
CA ILE A 514 -0.29 -9.56 18.95
C ILE A 514 -0.47 -9.36 17.45
N PRO A 515 0.52 -9.71 16.61
CA PRO A 515 0.38 -9.68 15.15
C PRO A 515 -0.62 -10.74 14.69
N ILE A 516 -1.57 -10.37 13.82
CA ILE A 516 -2.68 -11.24 13.43
C ILE A 516 -2.57 -11.69 11.99
N SER A 517 -2.60 -10.73 11.05
CA SER A 517 -2.63 -11.03 9.62
C SER A 517 -1.84 -10.03 8.80
N TYR A 518 -1.34 -10.51 7.67
CA TYR A 518 -0.81 -9.64 6.63
C TYR A 518 -1.86 -9.46 5.55
N GLY A 519 -2.02 -8.21 5.11
CA GLY A 519 -3.00 -7.84 4.11
C GLY A 519 -2.60 -8.15 2.68
N SER A 520 -3.55 -8.02 1.78
CA SER A 520 -3.36 -8.07 0.33
C SER A 520 -4.00 -6.87 -0.34
N GLY A 521 -3.34 -6.36 -1.37
CA GLY A 521 -3.94 -5.46 -2.33
C GLY A 521 -4.68 -6.24 -3.42
N TYR A 522 -5.76 -5.68 -3.93
CA TYR A 522 -6.62 -6.31 -4.94
C TYR A 522 -6.83 -5.36 -6.12
N ALA A 523 -6.68 -5.88 -7.33
CA ALA A 523 -6.97 -5.14 -8.54
C ALA A 523 -7.50 -6.04 -9.65
N LEU A 524 -8.19 -5.44 -10.62
CA LEU A 524 -8.47 -6.04 -11.91
C LEU A 524 -7.56 -5.42 -12.96
N ALA A 525 -6.92 -6.25 -13.79
CA ALA A 525 -6.10 -5.82 -14.90
C ALA A 525 -6.55 -6.48 -16.20
N ALA A 526 -6.68 -5.70 -17.25
CA ALA A 526 -7.08 -6.16 -18.57
C ALA A 526 -6.09 -7.21 -19.10
N LYS A 527 -6.61 -8.16 -19.87
CA LYS A 527 -5.79 -9.18 -20.50
C LYS A 527 -4.74 -8.51 -21.41
N GLY A 528 -3.47 -8.84 -21.16
CA GLY A 528 -2.36 -8.27 -21.93
C GLY A 528 -1.76 -6.98 -21.35
N LEU A 529 -2.35 -6.36 -20.34
CA LEU A 529 -1.70 -5.29 -19.60
C LEU A 529 -0.66 -5.90 -18.63
N LEU A 530 0.61 -5.62 -18.87
CA LEU A 530 1.76 -6.10 -18.11
C LEU A 530 2.26 -5.00 -17.17
N GLY A 531 2.89 -5.37 -16.07
CA GLY A 531 3.48 -4.43 -15.09
C GLY A 531 2.46 -3.73 -14.19
N ALA A 532 1.17 -4.10 -14.25
CA ALA A 532 0.10 -3.52 -13.43
C ALA A 532 0.07 -4.15 -12.02
N LEU A 533 1.20 -4.10 -11.33
CA LEU A 533 1.37 -4.60 -9.97
C LEU A 533 1.81 -3.45 -9.06
N PRO A 534 1.14 -3.24 -7.92
CA PRO A 534 1.60 -2.27 -6.95
C PRO A 534 2.93 -2.72 -6.32
N ASN A 535 3.75 -1.76 -5.94
CA ASN A 535 4.91 -2.01 -5.10
C ASN A 535 4.47 -2.13 -3.62
N SER A 536 5.44 -2.32 -2.72
CA SER A 536 5.18 -2.40 -1.28
C SER A 536 4.66 -1.11 -0.63
N GLN A 537 4.52 -0.02 -1.36
CA GLN A 537 3.83 1.20 -0.92
C GLN A 537 2.39 1.28 -1.47
N GLY A 538 1.90 0.21 -2.10
CA GLY A 538 0.59 0.19 -2.76
C GLY A 538 0.55 0.99 -4.08
N LEU A 539 1.69 1.46 -4.58
CA LEU A 539 1.78 2.32 -5.76
C LEU A 539 2.08 1.51 -7.02
N VAL A 540 1.29 1.70 -8.06
CA VAL A 540 1.56 1.16 -9.40
C VAL A 540 2.42 2.17 -10.18
N ARG A 541 3.61 1.74 -10.61
CA ARG A 541 4.51 2.56 -11.43
C ARG A 541 4.10 2.45 -12.91
N TYR A 542 3.43 3.46 -13.45
CA TYR A 542 2.93 3.42 -14.84
C TYR A 542 4.04 3.38 -15.88
N ALA A 543 5.24 3.85 -15.54
CA ALA A 543 6.42 3.67 -16.40
C ALA A 543 6.75 2.20 -16.70
N GLY A 544 6.34 1.28 -15.84
CA GLY A 544 6.50 -0.16 -16.01
C GLY A 544 5.38 -0.84 -16.79
N LEU A 545 4.31 -0.12 -17.13
CA LEU A 545 3.18 -0.68 -17.88
C LEU A 545 3.53 -0.88 -19.35
N SER A 546 3.06 -1.97 -19.90
CA SER A 546 3.14 -2.24 -21.34
C SER A 546 2.01 -3.16 -21.78
N TRP A 547 1.66 -3.11 -23.06
CA TRP A 547 0.76 -4.08 -23.65
C TRP A 547 1.53 -5.26 -24.23
N ALA A 548 1.05 -6.48 -24.02
CA ALA A 548 1.58 -7.66 -24.67
C ALA A 548 1.45 -7.54 -26.19
N SER A 549 2.42 -8.06 -26.94
CA SER A 549 2.39 -8.06 -28.39
C SER A 549 1.15 -8.80 -28.91
N GLY A 550 0.28 -8.11 -29.65
CA GLY A 550 -0.94 -8.70 -30.23
C GLY A 550 -2.18 -8.69 -29.33
N SER A 551 -2.18 -7.90 -28.23
CA SER A 551 -3.35 -7.65 -27.38
C SER A 551 -4.21 -6.51 -27.89
#